data_e4c83d7e8b8c5081dc2893a9e65d5150
#
_entry.id   e4c83d7e8b8c5081dc2893a9e65d5150
#
_cell.length_a   1.000
_cell.length_b   1.000
_cell.length_c   1.000
_cell.angle_alpha   90.00
_cell.angle_beta   90.00
_cell.angle_gamma   90.00
#
_symmetry.space_group_name_H-M   'P 1'
#
loop_
_entity.id
_entity.type
_entity.pdbx_description
1 polymer ?
#
loop_
_entity_poly.entity_id
_entity_poly.type
_entity_poly.pdbx_seq_one_letter_code
_entity_poly.pdbx_strand_id
1 'polypeptide(L)'
;MLDTLIRGAKIVDGTGKAAFTADVGILDGMIEAVGNLSGAQAFETIEAAGRVLTPGFIDMHRHADAALFREGFGEAELCQGLTTLVNGNCGMSLAPLSGAHADECAKYLAPITGNIPPELRFASIDSYFKAAQGRGLPLSCAELIGMGTLRTLAAGFTTGDLSPLELRDLHYHMEAALADGACGVSLGLGYAPEIFYSTDGLIRALAPLHRSGVPICVHMRQEGDGVVDALREMLEVARALQTPLEVSHLKAIGGRNARKAVPEMLSLIEKAREDGLDVMCDVYPYTAGSTQLIHVLPPEFQEGGTEALTKRLLDDAARKEMRARMEAGSDFENITLLVGFDNVIAIGLQMDEYRRFEGKSVAKIAQTLQKDPFDTLFDLLAAEQCGTGMIDYISDEEDVRDILRTPFSGV
;
A
#
# COMPACT_ATOMS: atom_id res chain seq x y z
N MET A 1 28.65 19.79 26.34
CA MET A 1 29.42 18.77 25.56
C MET A 1 28.37 17.99 24.77
N LEU A 2 28.57 17.84 23.47
CA LEU A 2 27.63 17.11 22.59
C LEU A 2 27.75 15.60 22.80
N ASP A 3 26.73 14.84 22.46
CA ASP A 3 26.81 13.39 22.40
C ASP A 3 27.60 12.97 21.15
N THR A 4 27.21 13.51 19.98
CA THR A 4 27.85 13.25 18.72
C THR A 4 28.12 14.54 17.95
N LEU A 5 29.29 14.62 17.34
CA LEU A 5 29.69 15.69 16.41
C LEU A 5 30.02 15.09 15.05
N ILE A 6 29.24 15.46 14.03
CA ILE A 6 29.50 15.07 12.63
C ILE A 6 30.24 16.22 11.94
N ARG A 7 31.49 16.01 11.47
CA ARG A 7 32.34 17.05 10.93
C ARG A 7 32.43 17.06 9.41
N GLY A 8 32.32 18.25 8.84
CA GLY A 8 32.66 18.52 7.44
C GLY A 8 31.76 17.85 6.42
N ALA A 9 30.55 17.47 6.78
CA ALA A 9 29.58 16.83 5.88
C ALA A 9 29.05 17.81 4.83
N LYS A 10 28.79 17.32 3.61
CA LYS A 10 27.95 18.02 2.64
C LYS A 10 26.47 17.78 2.99
N ILE A 11 25.81 18.79 3.53
CA ILE A 11 24.44 18.69 4.03
C ILE A 11 23.44 18.91 2.88
N VAL A 12 22.47 17.99 2.76
CA VAL A 12 21.23 18.10 1.96
C VAL A 12 20.08 17.97 2.94
N ASP A 13 19.49 19.10 3.32
CA ASP A 13 18.55 19.20 4.46
C ASP A 13 17.08 18.93 4.11
N GLY A 14 16.78 18.53 2.86
CA GLY A 14 15.41 18.27 2.40
C GLY A 14 14.59 19.52 2.08
N THR A 15 15.11 20.72 2.24
CA THR A 15 14.38 21.98 1.96
C THR A 15 14.33 22.37 0.48
N GLY A 16 14.99 21.60 -0.41
CA GLY A 16 15.17 21.95 -1.82
C GLY A 16 16.24 23.02 -2.10
N LYS A 17 16.90 23.55 -1.05
CA LYS A 17 18.02 24.51 -1.19
C LYS A 17 19.29 23.81 -1.63
N ALA A 18 20.22 24.59 -2.17
CA ALA A 18 21.55 24.07 -2.53
C ALA A 18 22.27 23.45 -1.31
N ALA A 19 22.91 22.30 -1.54
CA ALA A 19 23.71 21.65 -0.50
C ALA A 19 24.85 22.55 -0.04
N PHE A 20 25.18 22.49 1.26
CA PHE A 20 26.25 23.27 1.89
C PHE A 20 27.12 22.38 2.79
N THR A 21 28.34 22.80 3.09
CA THR A 21 29.23 22.05 3.99
C THR A 21 29.18 22.66 5.39
N ALA A 22 28.93 21.82 6.40
CA ALA A 22 28.91 22.21 7.80
C ALA A 22 29.18 21.02 8.73
N ASP A 23 29.37 21.32 10.02
CA ASP A 23 29.32 20.35 11.09
C ASP A 23 27.91 20.28 11.67
N VAL A 24 27.55 19.12 12.25
CA VAL A 24 26.28 18.91 12.96
C VAL A 24 26.56 18.38 14.35
N GLY A 25 26.04 19.08 15.36
CA GLY A 25 26.12 18.68 16.76
C GLY A 25 24.81 18.09 17.23
N ILE A 26 24.87 16.92 17.90
CA ILE A 26 23.73 16.20 18.46
C ILE A 26 23.88 16.14 19.99
N LEU A 27 22.78 16.43 20.69
CA LEU A 27 22.68 16.33 22.13
C LEU A 27 21.29 15.76 22.50
N ASP A 28 21.26 14.79 23.40
CA ASP A 28 20.03 14.13 23.84
C ASP A 28 19.13 13.63 22.66
N GLY A 29 19.75 13.11 21.59
CA GLY A 29 19.07 12.63 20.39
C GLY A 29 18.52 13.74 19.47
N MET A 30 18.79 15.01 19.76
CA MET A 30 18.30 16.16 18.98
C MET A 30 19.45 16.85 18.27
N ILE A 31 19.19 17.42 17.07
CA ILE A 31 20.12 18.31 16.39
C ILE A 31 20.18 19.62 17.15
N GLU A 32 21.28 19.84 17.89
CA GLU A 32 21.50 21.03 18.72
C GLU A 32 22.05 22.21 17.91
N ALA A 33 22.93 21.91 16.94
CA ALA A 33 23.56 22.96 16.15
C ALA A 33 23.98 22.45 14.76
N VAL A 34 23.88 23.34 13.75
CA VAL A 34 24.41 23.14 12.41
C VAL A 34 25.26 24.37 12.02
N GLY A 35 26.50 24.16 11.66
CA GLY A 35 27.40 25.27 11.29
C GLY A 35 28.87 24.94 11.49
N ASN A 36 29.68 25.96 11.80
CA ASN A 36 31.08 25.75 12.16
C ASN A 36 31.20 25.42 13.67
N LEU A 37 31.45 24.16 13.98
CA LEU A 37 31.57 23.64 15.33
C LEU A 37 33.01 23.20 15.65
N SER A 38 34.03 23.83 15.03
CA SER A 38 35.45 23.46 15.18
C SER A 38 35.96 23.46 16.62
N GLY A 39 35.35 24.27 17.52
CA GLY A 39 35.68 24.33 18.95
C GLY A 39 34.78 23.43 19.83
N ALA A 40 33.80 22.75 19.26
CA ALA A 40 32.89 21.92 20.06
C ALA A 40 33.56 20.62 20.53
N GLN A 41 33.17 20.16 21.73
CA GLN A 41 33.55 18.87 22.29
C GLN A 41 32.37 17.93 22.26
N ALA A 42 32.61 16.69 21.92
CA ALA A 42 31.61 15.63 21.90
C ALA A 42 32.18 14.32 22.47
N PHE A 43 31.30 13.42 22.93
CA PHE A 43 31.69 12.07 23.31
C PHE A 43 32.15 11.24 22.10
N GLU A 44 31.45 11.42 20.97
CA GLU A 44 31.78 10.79 19.70
C GLU A 44 31.96 11.85 18.60
N THR A 45 32.96 11.64 17.73
CA THR A 45 33.14 12.49 16.54
C THR A 45 33.19 11.61 15.29
N ILE A 46 32.33 11.95 14.33
CA ILE A 46 32.24 11.28 13.02
C ILE A 46 32.86 12.22 11.96
N GLU A 47 34.00 11.84 11.39
CA GLU A 47 34.60 12.58 10.29
C GLU A 47 33.85 12.26 8.99
N ALA A 48 33.09 13.24 8.47
CA ALA A 48 32.21 13.09 7.33
C ALA A 48 32.62 13.91 6.09
N ALA A 49 33.87 14.40 6.08
CA ALA A 49 34.41 15.11 4.92
C ALA A 49 34.30 14.24 3.63
N GLY A 50 33.69 14.81 2.59
CA GLY A 50 33.43 14.09 1.33
C GLY A 50 32.20 13.18 1.33
N ARG A 51 31.48 13.08 2.46
CA ARG A 51 30.20 12.37 2.56
C ARG A 51 29.03 13.34 2.51
N VAL A 52 27.86 12.82 2.10
CA VAL A 52 26.60 13.56 2.15
C VAL A 52 25.86 13.17 3.43
N LEU A 53 25.35 14.18 4.15
CA LEU A 53 24.47 14.02 5.31
C LEU A 53 23.08 14.50 4.95
N THR A 54 22.09 13.66 5.16
CA THR A 54 20.66 13.95 4.94
C THR A 54 19.88 13.64 6.23
N PRO A 55 18.66 14.16 6.40
CA PRO A 55 17.66 13.50 7.27
C PRO A 55 17.50 12.03 6.90
N GLY A 56 17.14 11.19 7.86
CA GLY A 56 16.78 9.81 7.56
C GLY A 56 15.59 9.76 6.61
N PHE A 57 15.58 8.80 5.68
CA PHE A 57 14.50 8.68 4.72
C PHE A 57 13.25 8.09 5.37
N ILE A 58 12.08 8.50 4.87
CA ILE A 58 10.76 8.02 5.27
C ILE A 58 10.17 7.25 4.10
N ASP A 59 9.92 5.95 4.28
CA ASP A 59 9.16 5.15 3.33
C ASP A 59 7.67 5.34 3.64
N MET A 60 6.98 6.04 2.75
CA MET A 60 5.57 6.42 2.95
C MET A 60 4.60 5.30 2.66
N HIS A 61 5.04 4.24 1.97
CA HIS A 61 4.17 3.18 1.50
C HIS A 61 4.76 1.80 1.74
N ARG A 62 4.42 1.21 2.88
CA ARG A 62 4.95 -0.08 3.28
C ARG A 62 3.85 -1.04 3.75
N HIS A 63 4.10 -2.35 3.53
CA HIS A 63 3.28 -3.46 4.05
C HIS A 63 4.12 -4.34 4.97
N ALA A 64 4.82 -3.72 5.92
CA ALA A 64 5.70 -4.42 6.84
C ALA A 64 5.02 -4.77 8.18
N ASP A 65 3.73 -4.59 8.29
CA ASP A 65 2.93 -4.71 9.51
C ASP A 65 3.23 -5.98 10.31
N ALA A 66 3.19 -7.15 9.68
CA ALA A 66 3.56 -8.40 10.32
C ALA A 66 5.08 -8.64 10.33
N ALA A 67 5.82 -8.04 9.39
CA ALA A 67 7.26 -8.22 9.29
C ALA A 67 8.03 -7.55 10.43
N LEU A 68 7.47 -6.51 11.08
CA LEU A 68 8.05 -5.86 12.27
C LEU A 68 8.38 -6.87 13.38
N PHE A 69 7.66 -7.99 13.41
CA PHE A 69 7.81 -9.02 14.45
C PHE A 69 8.80 -10.13 14.08
N ARG A 70 9.43 -10.07 12.88
CA ARG A 70 10.45 -11.01 12.46
C ARG A 70 11.81 -10.65 13.08
N GLU A 71 12.64 -11.66 13.32
CA GLU A 71 14.03 -11.46 13.71
C GLU A 71 14.82 -10.79 12.58
N GLY A 72 15.70 -9.83 12.90
CA GLY A 72 16.51 -9.09 11.93
C GLY A 72 15.74 -8.03 11.13
N PHE A 73 14.47 -7.75 11.46
CA PHE A 73 13.73 -6.67 10.81
C PHE A 73 14.43 -5.32 11.02
N GLY A 74 14.48 -4.53 9.96
CA GLY A 74 15.06 -3.18 9.94
C GLY A 74 16.50 -3.11 9.41
N GLU A 75 17.25 -4.21 9.31
CA GLU A 75 18.63 -4.20 8.78
C GLU A 75 18.68 -3.72 7.32
N ALA A 76 17.82 -4.25 6.47
CA ALA A 76 17.75 -3.87 5.06
C ALA A 76 17.30 -2.42 4.87
N GLU A 77 16.35 -1.97 5.68
CA GLU A 77 15.82 -0.62 5.70
C GLU A 77 16.92 0.38 6.10
N LEU A 78 17.60 0.15 7.22
CA LEU A 78 18.70 1.00 7.69
C LEU A 78 19.86 1.06 6.69
N CYS A 79 20.21 -0.06 6.03
CA CYS A 79 21.23 -0.09 4.99
C CYS A 79 20.87 0.78 3.78
N GLN A 80 19.60 1.09 3.56
CA GLN A 80 19.10 2.02 2.54
C GLN A 80 18.93 3.45 3.06
N GLY A 81 19.18 3.71 4.35
CA GLY A 81 19.01 5.01 4.99
C GLY A 81 17.58 5.32 5.43
N LEU A 82 16.69 4.33 5.43
CA LEU A 82 15.34 4.46 5.96
C LEU A 82 15.39 4.50 7.49
N THR A 83 14.73 5.48 8.08
CA THR A 83 14.61 5.63 9.54
C THR A 83 13.17 5.60 10.03
N THR A 84 12.22 5.71 9.10
CA THR A 84 10.78 5.67 9.40
C THR A 84 10.04 4.93 8.29
N LEU A 85 9.06 4.12 8.67
CA LEU A 85 8.15 3.42 7.79
C LEU A 85 6.71 3.81 8.10
N VAL A 86 5.87 3.93 7.07
CA VAL A 86 4.42 4.08 7.21
C VAL A 86 3.75 2.82 6.68
N ASN A 87 3.17 2.03 7.58
CA ASN A 87 2.47 0.78 7.28
C ASN A 87 0.95 0.97 7.23
N GLY A 88 0.21 -0.12 7.01
CA GLY A 88 -1.25 -0.10 6.97
C GLY A 88 -1.83 0.49 5.69
N ASN A 89 -1.06 0.51 4.60
CA ASN A 89 -1.46 1.06 3.30
C ASN A 89 -2.52 0.21 2.58
N CYS A 90 -3.09 0.74 1.50
CA CYS A 90 -4.01 0.05 0.58
C CYS A 90 -5.24 -0.58 1.26
N GLY A 91 -5.75 0.01 2.35
CA GLY A 91 -6.85 -0.55 3.11
C GLY A 91 -6.50 -1.75 3.99
N MET A 92 -5.21 -2.11 4.08
CA MET A 92 -4.72 -3.35 4.66
C MET A 92 -3.88 -3.09 5.92
N SER A 93 -4.51 -2.96 7.10
CA SER A 93 -3.81 -2.84 8.38
C SER A 93 -3.93 -4.12 9.21
N LEU A 94 -2.90 -4.41 10.02
CA LEU A 94 -2.87 -5.57 10.90
C LEU A 94 -3.69 -5.38 12.18
N ALA A 95 -4.08 -4.16 12.50
CA ALA A 95 -4.92 -3.81 13.65
C ALA A 95 -5.98 -2.75 13.28
N PRO A 96 -7.18 -2.82 13.89
CA PRO A 96 -7.65 -3.89 14.77
C PRO A 96 -7.91 -5.18 13.97
N LEU A 97 -7.64 -6.34 14.56
CA LEU A 97 -7.92 -7.64 13.97
C LEU A 97 -8.56 -8.56 15.01
N SER A 98 -9.83 -8.36 15.28
CA SER A 98 -10.60 -9.09 16.28
C SER A 98 -12.07 -9.27 15.86
N GLY A 99 -12.81 -10.13 16.55
CA GLY A 99 -14.22 -10.37 16.25
C GLY A 99 -14.47 -11.53 15.27
N ALA A 100 -15.70 -11.61 14.76
CA ALA A 100 -16.20 -12.77 14.02
C ALA A 100 -15.49 -13.01 12.67
N HIS A 101 -15.04 -11.95 12.00
CA HIS A 101 -14.38 -12.01 10.70
C HIS A 101 -12.85 -11.93 10.77
N ALA A 102 -12.24 -11.97 11.96
CA ALA A 102 -10.79 -11.80 12.12
C ALA A 102 -9.98 -12.88 11.40
N ASP A 103 -10.43 -14.14 11.41
CA ASP A 103 -9.75 -15.24 10.72
C ASP A 103 -9.80 -15.08 9.19
N GLU A 104 -10.94 -14.68 8.67
CA GLU A 104 -11.14 -14.41 7.24
C GLU A 104 -10.28 -13.22 6.78
N CYS A 105 -10.29 -12.13 7.56
CA CYS A 105 -9.48 -10.96 7.30
C CYS A 105 -7.97 -11.29 7.33
N ALA A 106 -7.49 -12.05 8.31
CA ALA A 106 -6.09 -12.47 8.40
C ALA A 106 -5.65 -13.29 7.18
N LYS A 107 -6.49 -14.21 6.69
CA LYS A 107 -6.21 -14.98 5.46
C LYS A 107 -6.14 -14.07 4.23
N TYR A 108 -7.03 -13.10 4.14
CA TYR A 108 -7.08 -12.15 3.04
C TYR A 108 -5.84 -11.24 3.01
N LEU A 109 -5.38 -10.77 4.18
CA LEU A 109 -4.21 -9.88 4.28
C LEU A 109 -2.88 -10.61 4.03
N ALA A 110 -2.80 -11.91 4.34
CA ALA A 110 -1.56 -12.68 4.39
C ALA A 110 -0.69 -12.62 3.11
N PRO A 111 -1.22 -12.62 1.87
CA PRO A 111 -0.39 -12.53 0.66
C PRO A 111 0.41 -11.22 0.56
N ILE A 112 -0.03 -10.15 1.22
CA ILE A 112 0.60 -8.83 1.20
C ILE A 112 1.42 -8.59 2.47
N THR A 113 0.78 -8.69 3.65
CA THR A 113 1.41 -8.35 4.95
C THR A 113 2.28 -9.48 5.50
N GLY A 114 2.19 -10.67 4.92
CA GLY A 114 2.78 -11.91 5.41
C GLY A 114 1.83 -12.69 6.34
N ASN A 115 2.26 -13.89 6.73
CA ASN A 115 1.45 -14.73 7.59
C ASN A 115 1.14 -14.07 8.94
N ILE A 116 -0.13 -14.12 9.35
CA ILE A 116 -0.66 -13.49 10.56
C ILE A 116 -1.12 -14.60 11.54
N PRO A 117 -0.22 -15.19 12.31
CA PRO A 117 -0.59 -16.17 13.31
C PRO A 117 -1.41 -15.51 14.43
N PRO A 118 -2.11 -16.31 15.29
CA PRO A 118 -3.00 -15.77 16.31
C PRO A 118 -2.36 -14.74 17.25
N GLU A 119 -1.08 -14.89 17.56
CA GLU A 119 -0.30 -13.98 18.42
C GLU A 119 -0.04 -12.60 17.79
N LEU A 120 -0.19 -12.45 16.47
CA LEU A 120 -0.10 -11.18 15.75
C LEU A 120 -1.47 -10.57 15.43
N ARG A 121 -2.54 -11.05 16.07
CA ARG A 121 -3.89 -10.49 15.92
C ARG A 121 -4.16 -9.51 17.05
N PHE A 122 -3.99 -8.25 16.76
CA PHE A 122 -4.13 -7.17 17.72
C PHE A 122 -5.54 -6.60 17.71
N ALA A 123 -6.15 -6.48 18.89
CA ALA A 123 -7.51 -5.97 19.02
C ALA A 123 -7.62 -4.44 18.84
N SER A 124 -6.49 -3.71 18.91
CA SER A 124 -6.41 -2.25 18.73
C SER A 124 -5.04 -1.82 18.24
N ILE A 125 -4.94 -0.62 17.71
CA ILE A 125 -3.66 0.03 17.32
C ILE A 125 -2.76 0.19 18.54
N ASP A 126 -3.28 0.57 19.71
CA ASP A 126 -2.51 0.67 20.96
C ASP A 126 -1.83 -0.67 21.32
N SER A 127 -2.55 -1.80 21.20
CA SER A 127 -1.98 -3.12 21.46
C SER A 127 -0.89 -3.51 20.44
N TYR A 128 -1.07 -3.16 19.18
CA TYR A 128 -0.07 -3.33 18.12
C TYR A 128 1.20 -2.52 18.41
N PHE A 129 1.06 -1.23 18.71
CA PHE A 129 2.21 -0.37 19.02
C PHE A 129 2.96 -0.81 20.28
N LYS A 130 2.25 -1.25 21.32
CA LYS A 130 2.89 -1.80 22.53
C LYS A 130 3.71 -3.04 22.23
N ALA A 131 3.17 -3.93 21.40
CA ALA A 131 3.89 -5.13 20.98
C ALA A 131 5.12 -4.78 20.11
N ALA A 132 4.98 -3.83 19.15
CA ALA A 132 6.07 -3.37 18.31
C ALA A 132 7.18 -2.69 19.13
N GLN A 133 6.83 -1.81 20.07
CA GLN A 133 7.77 -1.19 21.00
C GLN A 133 8.53 -2.23 21.84
N GLY A 134 7.83 -3.28 22.30
CA GLY A 134 8.42 -4.37 23.07
C GLY A 134 9.49 -5.17 22.29
N ARG A 135 9.49 -5.08 20.95
CA ARG A 135 10.53 -5.68 20.09
C ARG A 135 11.82 -4.86 20.04
N GLY A 136 11.79 -3.60 20.42
CA GLY A 136 12.95 -2.71 20.31
C GLY A 136 13.35 -2.48 18.85
N LEU A 137 12.42 -1.99 18.03
CA LEU A 137 12.64 -1.74 16.61
C LEU A 137 13.79 -0.74 16.39
N PRO A 138 14.66 -0.96 15.39
CA PRO A 138 15.80 -0.10 15.12
C PRO A 138 15.44 1.19 14.35
N LEU A 139 14.18 1.33 13.94
CA LEU A 139 13.63 2.47 13.18
C LEU A 139 12.23 2.80 13.70
N SER A 140 11.72 3.98 13.34
CA SER A 140 10.37 4.41 13.70
C SER A 140 9.33 3.81 12.75
N CYS A 141 8.14 3.51 13.30
CA CYS A 141 7.00 3.05 12.51
C CYS A 141 5.78 3.91 12.81
N ALA A 142 5.07 4.31 11.77
CA ALA A 142 3.72 4.85 11.82
C ALA A 142 2.75 3.85 11.17
N GLU A 143 1.48 3.91 11.55
CA GLU A 143 0.46 2.99 11.07
C GLU A 143 -0.76 3.77 10.59
N LEU A 144 -1.21 3.45 9.38
CA LEU A 144 -2.51 3.85 8.86
C LEU A 144 -3.55 2.81 9.28
N ILE A 145 -4.79 3.26 9.50
CA ILE A 145 -5.90 2.33 9.68
C ILE A 145 -6.50 1.93 8.34
N GLY A 146 -6.47 0.65 8.01
CA GLY A 146 -6.98 0.12 6.74
C GLY A 146 -8.50 -0.01 6.74
N MET A 147 -9.16 0.68 5.81
CA MET A 147 -10.62 0.60 5.65
C MET A 147 -11.09 -0.77 5.19
N GLY A 148 -10.29 -1.49 4.38
CA GLY A 148 -10.57 -2.88 4.00
C GLY A 148 -10.61 -3.79 5.21
N THR A 149 -9.66 -3.62 6.15
CA THR A 149 -9.67 -4.32 7.44
C THR A 149 -10.93 -3.98 8.24
N LEU A 150 -11.24 -2.69 8.44
CA LEU A 150 -12.42 -2.26 9.19
C LEU A 150 -13.73 -2.74 8.57
N ARG A 151 -13.84 -2.61 7.23
CA ARG A 151 -15.03 -3.07 6.50
C ARG A 151 -15.23 -4.58 6.63
N THR A 152 -14.14 -5.35 6.48
CA THR A 152 -14.21 -6.82 6.64
C THR A 152 -14.65 -7.21 8.04
N LEU A 153 -14.18 -6.53 9.08
CA LEU A 153 -14.57 -6.80 10.46
C LEU A 153 -16.06 -6.45 10.71
N ALA A 154 -16.54 -5.37 10.10
CA ALA A 154 -17.93 -4.91 10.28
C ALA A 154 -18.96 -5.76 9.51
N ALA A 155 -18.62 -6.24 8.30
CA ALA A 155 -19.59 -6.82 7.37
C ALA A 155 -19.09 -8.04 6.59
N GLY A 156 -17.85 -8.50 6.79
CA GLY A 156 -17.23 -9.52 5.95
C GLY A 156 -17.03 -9.04 4.51
N PHE A 157 -16.95 -9.99 3.59
CA PHE A 157 -16.80 -9.73 2.15
C PHE A 157 -18.16 -9.60 1.44
N THR A 158 -19.01 -8.68 1.94
CA THR A 158 -20.32 -8.37 1.35
C THR A 158 -20.20 -7.33 0.24
N THR A 159 -21.11 -7.38 -0.73
CA THR A 159 -21.23 -6.38 -1.81
C THR A 159 -22.05 -5.16 -1.38
N GLY A 160 -21.88 -4.04 -2.09
CA GLY A 160 -22.64 -2.81 -1.88
C GLY A 160 -22.15 -1.96 -0.69
N ASP A 161 -22.92 -0.93 -0.37
CA ASP A 161 -22.62 -0.01 0.73
C ASP A 161 -23.00 -0.62 2.09
N LEU A 162 -22.32 -0.19 3.15
CA LEU A 162 -22.61 -0.61 4.52
C LEU A 162 -23.96 -0.09 5.02
N SER A 163 -24.66 -0.92 5.78
CA SER A 163 -25.87 -0.53 6.49
C SER A 163 -25.55 0.50 7.60
N PRO A 164 -26.57 1.22 8.12
CA PRO A 164 -26.35 2.16 9.23
C PRO A 164 -25.74 1.55 10.50
N LEU A 165 -25.96 0.25 10.74
CA LEU A 165 -25.36 -0.44 11.89
C LEU A 165 -23.89 -0.72 11.66
N GLU A 166 -23.56 -1.28 10.51
CA GLU A 166 -22.16 -1.55 10.09
C GLU A 166 -21.33 -0.27 10.00
N LEU A 167 -21.93 0.84 9.49
CA LEU A 167 -21.27 2.16 9.49
C LEU A 167 -20.96 2.65 10.89
N ARG A 168 -21.86 2.46 11.87
CA ARG A 168 -21.59 2.87 13.27
C ARG A 168 -20.45 2.06 13.88
N ASP A 169 -20.40 0.77 13.59
CA ASP A 169 -19.32 -0.10 14.05
C ASP A 169 -17.98 0.29 13.43
N LEU A 170 -17.96 0.51 12.12
CA LEU A 170 -16.79 0.97 11.39
C LEU A 170 -16.28 2.34 11.93
N HIS A 171 -17.18 3.32 12.13
CA HIS A 171 -16.81 4.63 12.67
C HIS A 171 -16.22 4.51 14.09
N TYR A 172 -16.83 3.68 14.95
CA TYR A 172 -16.31 3.45 16.30
C TYR A 172 -14.86 2.93 16.27
N HIS A 173 -14.58 1.93 15.44
CA HIS A 173 -13.23 1.37 15.32
C HIS A 173 -12.24 2.35 14.67
N MET A 174 -12.66 3.14 13.68
CA MET A 174 -11.84 4.18 13.06
C MET A 174 -11.44 5.26 14.08
N GLU A 175 -12.41 5.81 14.82
CA GLU A 175 -12.18 6.84 15.83
C GLU A 175 -11.29 6.31 16.97
N ALA A 176 -11.50 5.06 17.41
CA ALA A 176 -10.66 4.43 18.41
C ALA A 176 -9.21 4.26 17.92
N ALA A 177 -9.02 3.79 16.67
CA ALA A 177 -7.69 3.62 16.10
C ALA A 177 -6.93 4.96 15.96
N LEU A 178 -7.62 6.02 15.53
CA LEU A 178 -7.03 7.38 15.46
C LEU A 178 -6.68 7.91 16.85
N ALA A 179 -7.52 7.65 17.86
CA ALA A 179 -7.22 8.01 19.24
C ALA A 179 -6.03 7.22 19.83
N ASP A 180 -5.83 5.98 19.39
CA ASP A 180 -4.69 5.13 19.74
C ASP A 180 -3.38 5.56 19.04
N GLY A 181 -3.44 6.48 18.08
CA GLY A 181 -2.27 7.06 17.41
C GLY A 181 -2.04 6.63 15.97
N ALA A 182 -3.03 6.04 15.28
CA ALA A 182 -2.95 5.87 13.83
C ALA A 182 -2.75 7.23 13.15
N CYS A 183 -1.83 7.30 12.17
CA CYS A 183 -1.43 8.56 11.55
C CYS A 183 -2.34 9.00 10.39
N GLY A 184 -3.27 8.13 9.95
CA GLY A 184 -4.18 8.37 8.85
C GLY A 184 -5.07 7.18 8.59
N VAL A 185 -5.82 7.24 7.50
CA VAL A 185 -6.72 6.18 7.04
C VAL A 185 -6.31 5.76 5.63
N SER A 186 -6.22 4.46 5.37
CA SER A 186 -5.92 3.95 4.04
C SER A 186 -7.11 3.26 3.39
N LEU A 187 -7.17 3.33 2.07
CA LEU A 187 -8.19 2.71 1.22
C LEU A 187 -7.54 1.80 0.19
N GLY A 188 -8.18 0.68 -0.11
CA GLY A 188 -7.83 -0.21 -1.20
C GLY A 188 -9.00 -0.43 -2.15
N LEU A 189 -9.44 0.62 -2.85
CA LEU A 189 -10.67 0.61 -3.66
C LEU A 189 -10.60 -0.33 -4.87
N GLY A 190 -9.41 -0.78 -5.28
CA GLY A 190 -9.23 -1.85 -6.28
C GLY A 190 -9.52 -3.25 -5.72
N TYR A 191 -9.60 -3.43 -4.40
CA TYR A 191 -9.73 -4.72 -3.74
C TYR A 191 -11.13 -4.95 -3.15
N ALA A 192 -11.60 -6.20 -3.19
CA ALA A 192 -12.75 -6.61 -2.39
C ALA A 192 -12.37 -6.61 -0.88
N PRO A 193 -13.25 -6.17 0.04
CA PRO A 193 -14.62 -5.73 -0.24
C PRO A 193 -14.77 -4.22 -0.53
N GLU A 194 -13.70 -3.40 -0.50
CA GLU A 194 -13.81 -1.94 -0.66
C GLU A 194 -14.26 -1.50 -2.06
N ILE A 195 -13.94 -2.28 -3.10
CA ILE A 195 -14.37 -2.02 -4.48
C ILE A 195 -15.89 -1.91 -4.61
N PHE A 196 -16.64 -2.49 -3.69
CA PHE A 196 -18.11 -2.48 -3.72
C PHE A 196 -18.74 -1.20 -3.18
N TYR A 197 -17.98 -0.27 -2.60
CA TYR A 197 -18.52 1.03 -2.21
C TYR A 197 -18.95 1.84 -3.43
N SER A 198 -20.15 2.45 -3.33
CA SER A 198 -20.44 3.64 -4.15
C SER A 198 -19.63 4.83 -3.63
N THR A 199 -19.46 5.87 -4.46
CA THR A 199 -18.79 7.12 -4.02
C THR A 199 -19.50 7.74 -2.81
N ASP A 200 -20.84 7.77 -2.82
CA ASP A 200 -21.63 8.24 -1.67
C ASP A 200 -21.47 7.34 -0.44
N GLY A 201 -21.39 6.02 -0.64
CA GLY A 201 -21.13 5.05 0.42
C GLY A 201 -19.76 5.26 1.05
N LEU A 202 -18.77 5.54 0.23
CA LEU A 202 -17.41 5.84 0.67
C LEU A 202 -17.35 7.14 1.48
N ILE A 203 -18.00 8.22 1.01
CA ILE A 203 -18.09 9.48 1.77
C ILE A 203 -18.77 9.27 3.13
N ARG A 204 -19.82 8.44 3.19
CA ARG A 204 -20.46 8.10 4.47
C ARG A 204 -19.54 7.29 5.37
N ALA A 205 -18.82 6.32 4.83
CA ALA A 205 -17.87 5.50 5.59
C ALA A 205 -16.72 6.34 6.19
N LEU A 206 -16.29 7.37 5.48
CA LEU A 206 -15.21 8.28 5.89
C LEU A 206 -15.71 9.53 6.63
N ALA A 207 -17.00 9.64 6.94
CA ALA A 207 -17.59 10.84 7.56
C ALA A 207 -16.87 11.33 8.84
N PRO A 208 -16.31 10.47 9.72
CA PRO A 208 -15.53 10.93 10.87
C PRO A 208 -14.30 11.78 10.52
N LEU A 209 -13.79 11.68 9.29
CA LEU A 209 -12.62 12.44 8.84
C LEU A 209 -12.95 13.87 8.39
N HIS A 210 -14.25 14.26 8.34
CA HIS A 210 -14.62 15.59 7.88
C HIS A 210 -13.95 16.70 8.68
N ARG A 211 -13.10 17.50 8.02
CA ARG A 211 -12.29 18.59 8.62
C ARG A 211 -11.39 18.18 9.77
N SER A 212 -11.03 16.91 9.85
CA SER A 212 -10.15 16.39 10.92
C SER A 212 -8.67 16.75 10.70
N GLY A 213 -8.26 17.01 9.45
CA GLY A 213 -6.86 17.11 9.07
C GLY A 213 -6.13 15.76 8.98
N VAL A 214 -6.84 14.65 9.23
CA VAL A 214 -6.30 13.28 9.11
C VAL A 214 -6.23 12.89 7.63
N PRO A 215 -5.08 12.46 7.08
CA PRO A 215 -4.95 12.13 5.67
C PRO A 215 -5.68 10.83 5.30
N ILE A 216 -6.18 10.79 4.08
CA ILE A 216 -6.64 9.58 3.39
C ILE A 216 -5.53 9.18 2.41
N CYS A 217 -5.01 7.95 2.52
CA CYS A 217 -4.08 7.35 1.56
C CYS A 217 -4.83 6.31 0.72
N VAL A 218 -4.77 6.37 -0.61
CA VAL A 218 -5.65 5.54 -1.44
C VAL A 218 -4.96 4.79 -2.54
N HIS A 219 -5.08 3.46 -2.53
CA HIS A 219 -5.03 2.64 -3.73
C HIS A 219 -6.35 2.83 -4.47
N MET A 220 -6.30 3.47 -5.63
CA MET A 220 -7.49 3.89 -6.37
C MET A 220 -8.31 2.70 -6.87
N ARG A 221 -9.57 2.94 -7.22
CA ARG A 221 -10.53 1.92 -7.69
C ARG A 221 -10.09 1.24 -8.98
N GLN A 222 -9.41 1.97 -9.85
CA GLN A 222 -8.77 1.48 -11.06
C GLN A 222 -7.46 2.22 -11.29
N GLU A 223 -6.48 1.50 -11.78
CA GLU A 223 -5.16 2.03 -12.16
C GLU A 223 -4.86 1.79 -13.65
N GLY A 224 -5.80 1.14 -14.38
CA GLY A 224 -5.76 0.89 -15.81
C GLY A 224 -6.58 1.91 -16.62
N ASP A 225 -7.53 1.43 -17.42
CA ASP A 225 -8.32 2.27 -18.35
C ASP A 225 -9.17 3.33 -17.64
N GLY A 226 -9.61 3.07 -16.42
CA GLY A 226 -10.42 3.96 -15.60
C GLY A 226 -9.63 4.84 -14.62
N VAL A 227 -8.29 4.86 -14.70
CA VAL A 227 -7.43 5.50 -13.69
C VAL A 227 -7.70 6.99 -13.50
N VAL A 228 -7.97 7.72 -14.58
CA VAL A 228 -8.26 9.16 -14.52
C VAL A 228 -9.59 9.44 -13.82
N ASP A 229 -10.61 8.62 -14.07
CA ASP A 229 -11.92 8.75 -13.42
C ASP A 229 -11.84 8.32 -11.95
N ALA A 230 -11.04 7.30 -11.62
CA ALA A 230 -10.76 6.90 -10.24
C ALA A 230 -10.05 8.02 -9.46
N LEU A 231 -9.12 8.74 -10.07
CA LEU A 231 -8.52 9.93 -9.46
C LEU A 231 -9.57 11.05 -9.24
N ARG A 232 -10.45 11.30 -10.21
CA ARG A 232 -11.52 12.30 -10.07
C ARG A 232 -12.46 11.94 -8.92
N GLU A 233 -12.82 10.67 -8.77
CA GLU A 233 -13.60 10.17 -7.63
C GLU A 233 -12.93 10.54 -6.30
N MET A 234 -11.64 10.26 -6.15
CA MET A 234 -10.94 10.53 -4.90
C MET A 234 -10.76 12.03 -4.62
N LEU A 235 -10.55 12.84 -5.64
CA LEU A 235 -10.55 14.29 -5.50
C LEU A 235 -11.92 14.84 -5.07
N GLU A 236 -13.03 14.23 -5.53
CA GLU A 236 -14.39 14.55 -5.09
C GLU A 236 -14.58 14.17 -3.62
N VAL A 237 -14.21 12.96 -3.22
CA VAL A 237 -14.30 12.48 -1.82
C VAL A 237 -13.51 13.39 -0.89
N ALA A 238 -12.26 13.73 -1.23
CA ALA A 238 -11.41 14.59 -0.42
C ALA A 238 -11.97 16.01 -0.29
N ARG A 239 -12.57 16.56 -1.36
CA ARG A 239 -13.29 17.86 -1.30
C ARG A 239 -14.53 17.81 -0.42
N ALA A 240 -15.33 16.73 -0.53
CA ALA A 240 -16.52 16.56 0.29
C ALA A 240 -16.18 16.48 1.78
N LEU A 241 -15.10 15.80 2.12
CA LEU A 241 -14.61 15.62 3.49
C LEU A 241 -13.72 16.76 3.98
N GLN A 242 -13.19 17.61 3.11
CA GLN A 242 -12.24 18.68 3.42
C GLN A 242 -11.04 18.14 4.22
N THR A 243 -10.44 17.05 3.72
CA THR A 243 -9.33 16.35 4.35
C THR A 243 -8.18 16.13 3.35
N PRO A 244 -6.90 16.04 3.81
CA PRO A 244 -5.78 15.75 2.95
C PRO A 244 -5.93 14.41 2.23
N LEU A 245 -5.42 14.33 0.99
CA LEU A 245 -5.42 13.13 0.16
C LEU A 245 -3.99 12.78 -0.25
N GLU A 246 -3.62 11.53 -0.05
CA GLU A 246 -2.44 10.93 -0.64
C GLU A 246 -2.90 9.86 -1.64
N VAL A 247 -2.43 9.96 -2.89
CA VAL A 247 -2.72 8.99 -3.95
C VAL A 247 -1.57 8.01 -4.01
N SER A 248 -1.79 6.83 -3.47
CA SER A 248 -0.77 5.79 -3.28
C SER A 248 -0.30 5.22 -4.61
N HIS A 249 1.03 4.99 -4.73
CA HIS A 249 1.72 4.35 -5.86
C HIS A 249 1.15 4.74 -7.23
N LEU A 250 1.05 6.06 -7.49
CA LEU A 250 0.45 6.64 -8.70
C LEU A 250 1.07 6.00 -9.95
N LYS A 251 0.23 5.43 -10.81
CA LYS A 251 0.63 4.78 -12.05
C LYS A 251 -0.51 4.70 -13.06
N ALA A 252 -0.19 4.29 -14.28
CA ALA A 252 -1.17 3.92 -15.30
C ALA A 252 -0.80 2.54 -15.88
N ILE A 253 -1.65 1.54 -15.61
CA ILE A 253 -1.43 0.15 -16.03
C ILE A 253 -1.74 -0.03 -17.52
N GLY A 254 -0.80 -0.69 -18.21
CA GLY A 254 -0.95 -1.15 -19.58
C GLY A 254 -0.44 -0.18 -20.65
N GLY A 255 0.17 -0.73 -21.69
CA GLY A 255 0.83 0.05 -22.74
C GLY A 255 -0.08 1.02 -23.50
N ARG A 256 -1.40 0.79 -23.52
CA ARG A 256 -2.36 1.72 -24.13
C ARG A 256 -2.58 3.00 -23.30
N ASN A 257 -2.32 2.95 -22.00
CA ASN A 257 -2.44 4.04 -21.05
C ASN A 257 -1.12 4.78 -20.83
N ALA A 258 0.00 4.10 -21.13
CA ALA A 258 1.35 4.64 -21.01
C ALA A 258 1.51 5.99 -21.75
N ARG A 259 2.19 6.94 -21.11
CA ARG A 259 2.49 8.28 -21.62
C ARG A 259 1.25 9.15 -21.92
N LYS A 260 0.03 8.71 -21.52
CA LYS A 260 -1.23 9.44 -21.74
C LYS A 260 -1.91 9.77 -20.41
N ALA A 261 -2.19 8.76 -19.59
CA ALA A 261 -2.96 8.95 -18.36
C ALA A 261 -2.15 9.68 -17.29
N VAL A 262 -0.85 9.39 -17.12
CA VAL A 262 -0.01 10.03 -16.10
C VAL A 262 0.05 11.55 -16.27
N PRO A 263 0.33 12.14 -17.45
CA PRO A 263 0.31 13.58 -17.61
C PRO A 263 -1.05 14.22 -17.26
N GLU A 264 -2.18 13.57 -17.61
CA GLU A 264 -3.50 14.05 -17.25
C GLU A 264 -3.73 14.02 -15.74
N MET A 265 -3.35 12.93 -15.07
CA MET A 265 -3.46 12.81 -13.62
C MET A 265 -2.63 13.85 -12.88
N LEU A 266 -1.38 14.06 -13.28
CA LEU A 266 -0.52 15.09 -12.69
C LEU A 266 -1.15 16.47 -12.82
N SER A 267 -1.72 16.80 -13.98
CA SER A 267 -2.42 18.08 -14.19
C SER A 267 -3.67 18.22 -13.30
N LEU A 268 -4.41 17.13 -13.07
CA LEU A 268 -5.56 17.12 -12.16
C LEU A 268 -5.14 17.33 -10.71
N ILE A 269 -4.04 16.73 -10.26
CA ILE A 269 -3.48 16.93 -8.93
C ILE A 269 -3.00 18.37 -8.76
N GLU A 270 -2.23 18.90 -9.71
CA GLU A 270 -1.77 20.30 -9.71
C GLU A 270 -2.96 21.27 -9.58
N LYS A 271 -3.98 21.06 -10.41
CA LYS A 271 -5.20 21.90 -10.38
C LYS A 271 -5.92 21.80 -9.03
N ALA A 272 -6.03 20.60 -8.45
CA ALA A 272 -6.66 20.42 -7.14
C ALA A 272 -5.89 21.16 -6.03
N ARG A 273 -4.55 21.14 -6.10
CA ARG A 273 -3.67 21.87 -5.17
C ARG A 273 -3.80 23.39 -5.34
N GLU A 274 -3.85 23.90 -6.57
CA GLU A 274 -4.14 25.33 -6.86
C GLU A 274 -5.49 25.78 -6.29
N ASP A 275 -6.49 24.89 -6.32
CA ASP A 275 -7.82 25.11 -5.78
C ASP A 275 -7.86 24.99 -4.23
N GLY A 276 -6.72 24.72 -3.58
CA GLY A 276 -6.55 24.69 -2.13
C GLY A 276 -6.77 23.33 -1.47
N LEU A 277 -6.89 22.23 -2.23
CA LEU A 277 -6.93 20.89 -1.68
C LEU A 277 -5.50 20.39 -1.39
N ASP A 278 -5.26 19.85 -0.21
CA ASP A 278 -3.98 19.23 0.12
C ASP A 278 -3.92 17.82 -0.48
N VAL A 279 -3.20 17.70 -1.60
CA VAL A 279 -3.06 16.43 -2.34
C VAL A 279 -1.59 16.13 -2.57
N MET A 280 -1.19 14.92 -2.26
CA MET A 280 0.13 14.34 -2.57
C MET A 280 -0.05 13.01 -3.27
N CYS A 281 1.02 12.45 -3.79
CA CYS A 281 1.09 11.06 -4.25
C CYS A 281 2.41 10.44 -3.84
N ASP A 282 2.49 9.12 -3.87
CA ASP A 282 3.75 8.40 -3.86
C ASP A 282 3.94 7.58 -5.15
N VAL A 283 5.14 7.07 -5.36
CA VAL A 283 5.46 6.17 -6.46
C VAL A 283 6.70 5.35 -6.13
N TYR A 284 6.69 4.07 -6.49
CA TYR A 284 7.90 3.24 -6.43
C TYR A 284 8.71 3.36 -7.74
N PRO A 285 10.07 3.31 -7.69
CA PRO A 285 10.94 3.53 -8.85
C PRO A 285 11.08 2.28 -9.72
N TYR A 286 9.99 1.56 -9.97
CA TYR A 286 9.95 0.32 -10.74
C TYR A 286 8.84 0.34 -11.77
N THR A 287 9.01 -0.43 -12.85
CA THR A 287 7.98 -0.63 -13.90
C THR A 287 7.08 -1.83 -13.62
N ALA A 288 7.27 -2.49 -12.48
CA ALA A 288 6.47 -3.63 -12.04
C ALA A 288 5.80 -3.33 -10.69
N GLY A 289 4.57 -3.77 -10.54
CA GLY A 289 3.83 -3.80 -9.28
C GLY A 289 3.89 -5.17 -8.61
N SER A 290 3.39 -5.23 -7.38
CA SER A 290 3.21 -6.50 -6.65
C SER A 290 1.96 -6.42 -5.79
N THR A 291 1.08 -7.41 -5.93
CA THR A 291 -0.15 -7.52 -5.13
C THR A 291 -0.65 -8.98 -5.07
N GLN A 292 -1.86 -9.19 -4.58
CA GLN A 292 -2.50 -10.51 -4.55
C GLN A 292 -2.86 -10.97 -5.97
N LEU A 293 -2.59 -12.23 -6.31
CA LEU A 293 -2.92 -12.76 -7.64
C LEU A 293 -4.44 -12.80 -7.91
N ILE A 294 -5.28 -12.89 -6.86
CA ILE A 294 -6.74 -12.81 -7.01
C ILE A 294 -7.25 -11.48 -7.58
N HIS A 295 -6.42 -10.44 -7.54
CA HIS A 295 -6.77 -9.12 -8.07
C HIS A 295 -6.99 -9.11 -9.59
N VAL A 296 -6.47 -10.09 -10.33
CA VAL A 296 -6.74 -10.25 -11.77
C VAL A 296 -8.16 -10.75 -12.08
N LEU A 297 -8.90 -11.22 -11.06
CA LEU A 297 -10.24 -11.77 -11.20
C LEU A 297 -11.33 -10.70 -11.08
N PRO A 298 -12.48 -10.84 -11.78
CA PRO A 298 -13.59 -9.91 -11.61
C PRO A 298 -14.04 -9.87 -10.13
N PRO A 299 -14.21 -8.68 -9.55
CA PRO A 299 -14.40 -8.52 -8.10
C PRO A 299 -15.69 -9.14 -7.57
N GLU A 300 -16.75 -9.23 -8.37
CA GLU A 300 -18.01 -9.86 -7.98
C GLU A 300 -17.87 -11.33 -7.58
N PHE A 301 -16.85 -12.04 -8.09
CA PHE A 301 -16.57 -13.43 -7.72
C PHE A 301 -15.84 -13.55 -6.36
N GLN A 302 -15.36 -12.44 -5.81
CA GLN A 302 -14.68 -12.41 -4.50
C GLN A 302 -15.67 -12.20 -3.33
N GLU A 303 -16.95 -12.00 -3.60
CA GLU A 303 -17.98 -11.96 -2.56
C GLU A 303 -17.95 -13.23 -1.70
N GLY A 304 -17.99 -13.06 -0.36
CA GLY A 304 -17.89 -14.15 0.61
C GLY A 304 -16.44 -14.59 0.89
N GLY A 305 -15.44 -13.83 0.41
CA GLY A 305 -14.03 -14.02 0.74
C GLY A 305 -13.34 -15.18 0.05
N THR A 306 -12.11 -15.48 0.48
CA THR A 306 -11.20 -16.43 -0.18
C THR A 306 -11.74 -17.87 -0.21
N GLU A 307 -12.48 -18.31 0.83
CA GLU A 307 -13.06 -19.65 0.84
C GLU A 307 -14.20 -19.80 -0.17
N ALA A 308 -15.03 -18.77 -0.33
CA ALA A 308 -16.09 -18.76 -1.32
C ALA A 308 -15.51 -18.69 -2.73
N LEU A 309 -14.49 -17.86 -2.96
CA LEU A 309 -13.77 -17.77 -4.22
C LEU A 309 -13.12 -19.11 -4.59
N THR A 310 -12.43 -19.78 -3.66
CA THR A 310 -11.83 -21.10 -3.91
C THR A 310 -12.87 -22.13 -4.37
N LYS A 311 -14.07 -22.12 -3.78
CA LYS A 311 -15.17 -23.01 -4.23
C LYS A 311 -15.63 -22.68 -5.65
N ARG A 312 -15.74 -21.38 -6.00
CA ARG A 312 -16.10 -20.94 -7.36
C ARG A 312 -15.01 -21.33 -8.38
N LEU A 313 -13.74 -21.27 -7.99
CA LEU A 313 -12.64 -21.70 -8.83
C LEU A 313 -12.59 -23.22 -9.07
N LEU A 314 -13.31 -24.02 -8.29
CA LEU A 314 -13.48 -25.46 -8.50
C LEU A 314 -14.78 -25.82 -9.27
N ASP A 315 -15.63 -24.83 -9.55
CA ASP A 315 -16.92 -25.02 -10.24
C ASP A 315 -16.79 -24.63 -11.72
N ASP A 316 -17.10 -25.56 -12.64
CA ASP A 316 -16.96 -25.35 -14.10
C ASP A 316 -17.85 -24.23 -14.63
N ALA A 317 -19.05 -24.06 -14.07
CA ALA A 317 -19.98 -23.01 -14.50
C ALA A 317 -19.48 -21.63 -14.09
N ALA A 318 -19.00 -21.49 -12.85
CA ALA A 318 -18.40 -20.25 -12.33
C ALA A 318 -17.11 -19.90 -13.11
N ARG A 319 -16.25 -20.88 -13.42
CA ARG A 319 -15.06 -20.65 -14.26
C ARG A 319 -15.41 -20.10 -15.63
N LYS A 320 -16.43 -20.68 -16.27
CA LYS A 320 -16.89 -20.22 -17.60
C LYS A 320 -17.39 -18.78 -17.56
N GLU A 321 -18.16 -18.43 -16.53
CA GLU A 321 -18.67 -17.07 -16.35
C GLU A 321 -17.52 -16.10 -16.03
N MET A 322 -16.63 -16.45 -15.11
CA MET A 322 -15.44 -15.67 -14.76
C MET A 322 -14.55 -15.40 -15.96
N ARG A 323 -14.27 -16.44 -16.77
CA ARG A 323 -13.51 -16.31 -18.01
C ARG A 323 -14.18 -15.34 -18.99
N ALA A 324 -15.49 -15.46 -19.21
CA ALA A 324 -16.23 -14.57 -20.11
C ALA A 324 -16.15 -13.10 -19.65
N ARG A 325 -16.19 -12.86 -18.35
CA ARG A 325 -15.99 -11.52 -17.76
C ARG A 325 -14.57 -11.00 -17.97
N MET A 326 -13.55 -11.84 -17.79
CA MET A 326 -12.13 -11.47 -17.99
C MET A 326 -11.81 -11.20 -19.47
N GLU A 327 -12.44 -11.91 -20.41
CA GLU A 327 -12.23 -11.71 -21.84
C GLU A 327 -12.90 -10.42 -22.39
N ALA A 328 -13.97 -9.93 -21.76
CA ALA A 328 -14.77 -8.83 -22.27
C ALA A 328 -14.86 -7.62 -21.33
N GLY A 329 -14.55 -7.78 -20.05
CA GLY A 329 -14.78 -6.75 -19.02
C GLY A 329 -13.75 -5.64 -19.04
N SER A 330 -14.26 -4.38 -19.01
CA SER A 330 -13.44 -3.18 -18.86
C SER A 330 -13.94 -2.29 -17.70
N ASP A 331 -14.93 -2.74 -16.96
CA ASP A 331 -15.57 -2.05 -15.83
C ASP A 331 -14.90 -2.37 -14.48
N PHE A 332 -13.85 -3.18 -14.50
CA PHE A 332 -12.94 -3.43 -13.40
C PHE A 332 -11.49 -3.39 -13.89
N GLU A 333 -10.51 -3.40 -12.99
CA GLU A 333 -9.10 -3.43 -13.36
C GLU A 333 -8.71 -4.82 -13.89
N ASN A 334 -8.89 -5.01 -15.19
CA ASN A 334 -8.61 -6.27 -15.86
C ASN A 334 -7.15 -6.37 -16.27
N ILE A 335 -6.28 -6.68 -15.31
CA ILE A 335 -4.82 -6.74 -15.51
C ILE A 335 -4.45 -7.71 -16.64
N THR A 336 -5.11 -8.88 -16.71
CA THR A 336 -4.81 -9.85 -17.76
C THR A 336 -5.12 -9.34 -19.17
N LEU A 337 -6.13 -8.49 -19.32
CA LEU A 337 -6.46 -7.84 -20.59
C LEU A 337 -5.54 -6.64 -20.88
N LEU A 338 -5.07 -5.94 -19.83
CA LEU A 338 -4.21 -4.77 -19.95
C LEU A 338 -2.77 -5.13 -20.33
N VAL A 339 -2.21 -6.20 -19.74
CA VAL A 339 -0.78 -6.55 -19.88
C VAL A 339 -0.53 -7.97 -20.38
N GLY A 340 -1.52 -8.84 -20.40
CA GLY A 340 -1.40 -10.25 -20.82
C GLY A 340 -0.81 -11.17 -19.75
N PHE A 341 -1.06 -12.46 -19.89
CA PHE A 341 -0.56 -13.48 -18.95
C PHE A 341 0.95 -13.66 -18.92
N ASP A 342 1.68 -13.15 -19.93
CA ASP A 342 3.15 -13.16 -19.96
C ASP A 342 3.75 -12.19 -18.92
N ASN A 343 3.02 -11.15 -18.55
CA ASN A 343 3.44 -10.12 -17.63
C ASN A 343 2.88 -10.30 -16.20
N VAL A 344 2.12 -11.35 -15.93
CA VAL A 344 1.60 -11.71 -14.60
C VAL A 344 2.43 -12.88 -14.06
N ILE A 345 3.28 -12.61 -13.08
CA ILE A 345 4.24 -13.55 -12.50
C ILE A 345 3.70 -14.04 -11.16
N ALA A 346 3.52 -15.34 -11.00
CA ALA A 346 3.06 -15.93 -9.74
C ALA A 346 4.21 -16.00 -8.72
N ILE A 347 3.95 -15.59 -7.48
CA ILE A 347 4.91 -15.61 -6.36
C ILE A 347 4.24 -16.12 -5.09
N GLY A 348 5.05 -16.59 -4.13
CA GLY A 348 4.55 -17.07 -2.85
C GLY A 348 3.90 -18.45 -2.92
N LEU A 349 4.29 -19.27 -3.89
CA LEU A 349 3.72 -20.60 -4.12
C LEU A 349 4.13 -21.57 -3.01
N GLN A 350 3.15 -22.16 -2.32
CA GLN A 350 3.36 -23.05 -1.18
C GLN A 350 3.15 -24.53 -1.53
N MET A 351 2.23 -24.82 -2.45
CA MET A 351 1.90 -26.19 -2.82
C MET A 351 3.03 -26.82 -3.63
N ASP A 352 3.45 -28.05 -3.26
CA ASP A 352 4.60 -28.74 -3.87
C ASP A 352 4.48 -28.88 -5.40
N GLU A 353 3.27 -29.03 -5.90
CA GLU A 353 2.97 -29.12 -7.33
C GLU A 353 3.36 -27.82 -8.07
N TYR A 354 3.10 -26.64 -7.45
CA TYR A 354 3.30 -25.34 -8.07
C TYR A 354 4.60 -24.66 -7.66
N ARG A 355 5.24 -25.03 -6.55
CA ARG A 355 6.46 -24.39 -6.01
C ARG A 355 7.60 -24.30 -7.05
N ARG A 356 7.70 -25.28 -7.96
CA ARG A 356 8.68 -25.26 -9.08
C ARG A 356 8.45 -24.11 -10.08
N PHE A 357 7.30 -23.47 -10.04
CA PHE A 357 6.91 -22.36 -10.91
C PHE A 357 7.07 -21.00 -10.24
N GLU A 358 7.62 -20.95 -9.01
CA GLU A 358 7.92 -19.69 -8.32
C GLU A 358 8.64 -18.71 -9.25
N GLY A 359 8.12 -17.48 -9.38
CA GLY A 359 8.68 -16.44 -10.25
C GLY A 359 8.48 -16.68 -11.76
N LYS A 360 7.54 -17.53 -12.16
CA LYS A 360 7.19 -17.72 -13.57
C LYS A 360 5.87 -17.03 -13.92
N SER A 361 5.77 -16.55 -15.16
CA SER A 361 4.51 -15.99 -15.64
C SER A 361 3.43 -17.07 -15.79
N VAL A 362 2.17 -16.68 -15.62
CA VAL A 362 1.02 -17.56 -15.82
C VAL A 362 1.06 -18.20 -17.23
N ALA A 363 1.41 -17.41 -18.27
CA ALA A 363 1.59 -17.94 -19.62
C ALA A 363 2.68 -19.04 -19.69
N LYS A 364 3.82 -18.85 -18.98
CA LYS A 364 4.90 -19.85 -18.96
C LYS A 364 4.51 -21.11 -18.21
N ILE A 365 3.74 -20.99 -17.12
CA ILE A 365 3.18 -22.12 -16.39
C ILE A 365 2.22 -22.89 -17.30
N ALA A 366 1.29 -22.19 -17.95
CA ALA A 366 0.32 -22.77 -18.88
C ALA A 366 1.00 -23.54 -20.03
N GLN A 367 2.02 -22.93 -20.66
CA GLN A 367 2.84 -23.58 -21.69
C GLN A 367 3.48 -24.87 -21.17
N THR A 368 4.05 -24.85 -19.95
CA THR A 368 4.73 -26.02 -19.38
C THR A 368 3.76 -27.14 -19.03
N LEU A 369 2.56 -26.79 -18.56
CA LEU A 369 1.50 -27.73 -18.23
C LEU A 369 0.67 -28.17 -19.45
N GLN A 370 0.90 -27.55 -20.62
CA GLN A 370 0.10 -27.74 -21.84
C GLN A 370 -1.40 -27.48 -21.61
N LYS A 371 -1.70 -26.42 -20.84
CA LYS A 371 -3.06 -25.98 -20.48
C LYS A 371 -3.34 -24.57 -21.03
N ASP A 372 -4.62 -24.23 -21.08
CA ASP A 372 -5.08 -22.86 -21.35
C ASP A 372 -4.63 -21.92 -20.20
N PRO A 373 -4.24 -20.66 -20.46
CA PRO A 373 -3.81 -19.72 -19.39
C PRO A 373 -4.88 -19.41 -18.35
N PHE A 374 -6.16 -19.30 -18.72
CA PHE A 374 -7.25 -19.09 -17.76
C PHE A 374 -7.42 -20.30 -16.84
N ASP A 375 -7.47 -21.50 -17.42
CA ASP A 375 -7.58 -22.74 -16.63
C ASP A 375 -6.36 -22.90 -15.71
N THR A 376 -5.17 -22.54 -16.17
CA THR A 376 -3.95 -22.56 -15.37
C THR A 376 -4.03 -21.61 -14.21
N LEU A 377 -4.50 -20.36 -14.42
CA LEU A 377 -4.70 -19.37 -13.38
C LEU A 377 -5.71 -19.87 -12.33
N PHE A 378 -6.86 -20.39 -12.78
CA PHE A 378 -7.90 -20.88 -11.87
C PHE A 378 -7.45 -22.09 -11.06
N ASP A 379 -6.74 -23.04 -11.66
CA ASP A 379 -6.19 -24.21 -10.98
C ASP A 379 -5.16 -23.81 -9.93
N LEU A 380 -4.26 -22.89 -10.28
CA LEU A 380 -3.22 -22.37 -9.38
C LEU A 380 -3.84 -21.68 -8.18
N LEU A 381 -4.78 -20.75 -8.41
CA LEU A 381 -5.47 -20.04 -7.34
C LEU A 381 -6.29 -20.98 -6.45
N ALA A 382 -6.96 -21.96 -7.02
CA ALA A 382 -7.72 -22.96 -6.26
C ALA A 382 -6.80 -23.83 -5.39
N ALA A 383 -5.68 -24.32 -5.93
CA ALA A 383 -4.72 -25.13 -5.21
C ALA A 383 -4.05 -24.37 -4.05
N GLU A 384 -3.68 -23.14 -4.29
CA GLU A 384 -3.06 -22.24 -3.29
C GLU A 384 -4.09 -21.57 -2.35
N GLN A 385 -5.37 -21.95 -2.44
CA GLN A 385 -6.48 -21.40 -1.64
C GLN A 385 -6.54 -19.86 -1.68
N CYS A 386 -6.27 -19.29 -2.85
CA CYS A 386 -6.20 -17.84 -3.10
C CYS A 386 -5.13 -17.08 -2.30
N GLY A 387 -4.17 -17.79 -1.70
CA GLY A 387 -3.10 -17.23 -0.87
C GLY A 387 -1.84 -16.80 -1.62
N THR A 388 -1.92 -16.62 -2.94
CA THR A 388 -0.79 -16.36 -3.84
C THR A 388 -0.67 -14.89 -4.17
N GLY A 389 0.57 -14.38 -4.19
CA GLY A 389 0.89 -13.04 -4.72
C GLY A 389 1.23 -13.07 -6.21
N MET A 390 1.36 -11.87 -6.77
CA MET A 390 1.91 -11.67 -8.11
C MET A 390 2.90 -10.52 -8.16
N ILE A 391 3.77 -10.55 -9.16
CA ILE A 391 4.47 -9.38 -9.70
C ILE A 391 3.92 -9.19 -11.10
N ASP A 392 3.54 -7.97 -11.44
CA ASP A 392 3.02 -7.62 -12.76
C ASP A 392 3.82 -6.48 -13.40
N TYR A 393 4.21 -6.64 -14.66
CA TYR A 393 4.94 -5.61 -15.41
C TYR A 393 3.93 -4.69 -16.08
N ILE A 394 3.70 -3.52 -15.49
CA ILE A 394 2.50 -2.70 -15.71
C ILE A 394 2.78 -1.26 -16.15
N SER A 395 3.94 -0.68 -15.81
CA SER A 395 4.19 0.75 -15.95
C SER A 395 5.27 1.08 -16.98
N ASP A 396 5.18 2.28 -17.55
CA ASP A 396 6.22 2.88 -18.40
C ASP A 396 7.27 3.59 -17.54
N GLU A 397 8.56 3.45 -17.88
CA GLU A 397 9.66 4.04 -17.09
C GLU A 397 9.63 5.58 -17.11
N GLU A 398 9.25 6.21 -18.22
CA GLU A 398 9.17 7.67 -18.29
C GLU A 398 7.96 8.21 -17.50
N ASP A 399 6.86 7.46 -17.41
CA ASP A 399 5.75 7.80 -16.53
C ASP A 399 6.19 7.82 -15.07
N VAL A 400 6.93 6.80 -14.62
CA VAL A 400 7.52 6.74 -13.27
C VAL A 400 8.44 7.94 -13.03
N ARG A 401 9.31 8.27 -13.99
CA ARG A 401 10.21 9.43 -13.89
C ARG A 401 9.45 10.76 -13.83
N ASP A 402 8.38 10.91 -14.59
CA ASP A 402 7.59 12.13 -14.60
C ASP A 402 6.90 12.34 -13.24
N ILE A 403 6.36 11.28 -12.63
CA ILE A 403 5.79 11.34 -11.27
C ILE A 403 6.86 11.74 -10.25
N LEU A 404 8.02 11.07 -10.25
CA LEU A 404 9.14 11.34 -9.33
C LEU A 404 9.68 12.78 -9.40
N ARG A 405 9.50 13.48 -10.54
CA ARG A 405 9.95 14.86 -10.72
C ARG A 405 8.99 15.89 -10.13
N THR A 406 7.78 15.52 -9.78
CA THR A 406 6.81 16.47 -9.24
C THR A 406 7.14 16.85 -7.80
N PRO A 407 6.86 18.09 -7.37
CA PRO A 407 7.15 18.54 -6.00
C PRO A 407 6.18 17.99 -4.94
N PHE A 408 5.19 17.22 -5.35
CA PHE A 408 4.17 16.63 -4.49
C PHE A 408 4.20 15.09 -4.51
N SER A 409 5.27 14.49 -5.04
CA SER A 409 5.48 13.04 -5.02
C SER A 409 6.46 12.64 -3.92
N GLY A 410 6.10 11.58 -3.18
CA GLY A 410 6.97 10.78 -2.34
C GLY A 410 7.48 9.51 -3.04
N VAL A 411 8.37 8.75 -2.37
CA VAL A 411 8.89 7.45 -2.80
C VAL A 411 8.65 6.44 -1.69
#